data_f723a94b6cbe431bf9c750e3d0ec68d7
#
_entry.id   f723a94b6cbe431bf9c750e3d0ec68d7
#
_cell.length_a   1.000
_cell.length_b   1.000
_cell.length_c   1.000
_cell.angle_alpha   90.00
_cell.angle_beta   90.00
_cell.angle_gamma   90.00
#
_symmetry.space_group_name_H-M   'P 1'
#
loop_
_entity.id
_entity.type
_entity.pdbx_description
1 polymer ?
#
loop_
_entity_poly.entity_id
_entity_poly.type
_entity_poly.pdbx_seq_one_letter_code
_entity_poly.pdbx_strand_id
1 'polypeptide(L)'
;MSDSSTSKAKVLIVEDDDDLRHGLTRRLQNSGYEVVQATDGVAAISVARHERPDVVLLDLGLPAGSGLIVLERYANLPDLSTIPVVVLTGRDPRIAEPATRKFHVAAFLQKPADNKDLVEAIERALRTQTAHGRRPLTPPSEPT
;
A
#
# COMPACT_ATOMS: atom_id res chain seq x y z
N MET A 1 25.45 -10.07 0.71
CA MET A 1 24.98 -9.92 0.97
C MET A 1 24.50 -9.59 1.25
N SER A 2 24.40 -9.55 1.09
CA SER A 2 23.71 -9.22 1.37
C SER A 2 23.10 -8.90 1.60
N ASP A 3 22.81 -8.88 1.44
CA ASP A 3 22.08 -8.58 1.70
C ASP A 3 21.39 -8.26 1.91
N SER A 4 21.32 -8.42 1.52
CA SER A 4 20.58 -8.18 1.68
C SER A 4 20.01 -8.14 2.09
N SER A 5 20.24 -8.82 1.97
CA SER A 5 19.63 -8.78 2.61
C SER A 5 19.11 -7.79 3.05
N THR A 6 19.48 -7.32 2.72
CA THR A 6 18.89 -6.27 2.98
C THR A 6 17.58 -6.39 2.83
N SER A 7 16.91 -6.19 3.74
CA SER A 7 15.53 -6.45 3.65
C SER A 7 14.89 -5.49 2.72
N LYS A 8 14.24 -6.02 1.78
CA LYS A 8 13.46 -5.23 0.88
C LYS A 8 12.15 -4.89 1.50
N ALA A 9 11.65 -3.72 1.18
CA ALA A 9 10.32 -3.38 1.62
C ALA A 9 9.30 -4.33 0.99
N LYS A 10 8.27 -4.63 1.74
CA LYS A 10 7.21 -5.53 1.30
C LYS A 10 5.99 -4.70 0.90
N VAL A 11 5.50 -4.93 -0.32
CA VAL A 11 4.32 -4.24 -0.86
C VAL A 11 3.19 -5.24 -0.97
N LEU A 12 2.03 -4.87 -0.44
CA LEU A 12 0.81 -5.64 -0.67
C LEU A 12 0.06 -4.98 -1.81
N ILE A 13 -0.23 -5.75 -2.85
CA ILE A 13 -1.04 -5.26 -3.98
C ILE A 13 -2.46 -5.81 -3.82
N VAL A 14 -3.44 -4.92 -3.77
CA VAL A 14 -4.85 -5.29 -3.71
C VAL A 14 -5.49 -4.92 -5.03
N GLU A 15 -5.75 -5.91 -5.88
CA GLU A 15 -6.22 -5.71 -7.24
C GLU A 15 -6.96 -6.97 -7.69
N ASP A 16 -8.19 -6.81 -8.18
CA ASP A 16 -8.98 -7.95 -8.62
C ASP A 16 -8.68 -8.40 -10.05
N ASP A 17 -8.16 -7.53 -10.89
CA ASP A 17 -7.80 -7.88 -12.26
C ASP A 17 -6.49 -8.67 -12.24
N ASP A 18 -6.55 -9.94 -12.67
CA ASP A 18 -5.38 -10.82 -12.59
C ASP A 18 -4.21 -10.32 -13.42
N ASP A 19 -4.48 -9.86 -14.64
CA ASP A 19 -3.39 -9.40 -15.51
C ASP A 19 -2.72 -8.16 -14.95
N LEU A 20 -3.52 -7.22 -14.48
CA LEU A 20 -2.97 -6.00 -13.89
C LEU A 20 -2.19 -6.33 -12.61
N ARG A 21 -2.75 -7.18 -11.76
CA ARG A 21 -2.09 -7.55 -10.52
C ARG A 21 -0.75 -8.22 -10.78
N HIS A 22 -0.72 -9.16 -11.72
CA HIS A 22 0.52 -9.84 -12.06
C HIS A 22 1.54 -8.90 -12.68
N GLY A 23 1.08 -7.97 -13.52
CA GLY A 23 1.97 -6.98 -14.12
C GLY A 23 2.58 -6.06 -13.08
N LEU A 24 1.77 -5.57 -12.16
CA LEU A 24 2.27 -4.72 -11.07
C LEU A 24 3.26 -5.49 -10.19
N THR A 25 2.93 -6.74 -9.89
CA THR A 25 3.81 -7.57 -9.08
C THR A 25 5.18 -7.69 -9.71
N ARG A 26 5.21 -8.02 -11.01
CA ARG A 26 6.48 -8.19 -11.70
C ARG A 26 7.28 -6.90 -11.74
N ARG A 27 6.61 -5.80 -12.00
CA ARG A 27 7.26 -4.50 -12.07
C ARG A 27 7.89 -4.12 -10.72
N LEU A 28 7.17 -4.34 -9.64
CA LEU A 28 7.70 -4.02 -8.32
C LEU A 28 8.80 -4.98 -7.90
N GLN A 29 8.67 -6.26 -8.21
CA GLN A 29 9.74 -7.21 -7.94
C GLN A 29 11.01 -6.83 -8.69
N ASN A 30 10.87 -6.41 -9.94
CA ASN A 30 12.02 -5.98 -10.73
C ASN A 30 12.67 -4.72 -10.16
N SER A 31 11.92 -3.95 -9.40
CA SER A 31 12.44 -2.74 -8.75
C SER A 31 12.99 -3.03 -7.35
N GLY A 32 13.02 -4.29 -6.94
CA GLY A 32 13.66 -4.66 -5.70
C GLY A 32 12.73 -4.83 -4.52
N TYR A 33 11.41 -4.84 -4.73
CA TYR A 33 10.47 -5.01 -3.63
C TYR A 33 10.02 -6.45 -3.50
N GLU A 34 9.72 -6.84 -2.27
CA GLU A 34 9.00 -8.07 -2.02
C GLU A 34 7.51 -7.77 -2.17
N VAL A 35 6.76 -8.68 -2.80
CA VAL A 35 5.35 -8.42 -3.10
C VAL A 35 4.47 -9.55 -2.59
N VAL A 36 3.38 -9.18 -1.94
CA VAL A 36 2.30 -10.11 -1.62
C VAL A 36 1.03 -9.57 -2.25
N GLN A 37 0.03 -10.41 -2.45
CA GLN A 37 -1.14 -10.08 -3.24
C GLN A 37 -2.43 -10.39 -2.51
N ALA A 38 -3.45 -9.60 -2.79
CA ALA A 38 -4.82 -9.87 -2.38
C ALA A 38 -5.73 -9.51 -3.55
N THR A 39 -6.78 -10.29 -3.76
CA THR A 39 -7.66 -10.10 -4.90
C THR A 39 -8.97 -9.40 -4.56
N ASP A 40 -9.25 -9.21 -3.28
CA ASP A 40 -10.50 -8.57 -2.88
C ASP A 40 -10.33 -7.94 -1.50
N GLY A 41 -11.39 -7.30 -1.03
CA GLY A 41 -11.34 -6.56 0.22
C GLY A 41 -11.15 -7.44 1.46
N VAL A 42 -11.71 -8.64 1.44
CA VAL A 42 -11.55 -9.55 2.59
C VAL A 42 -10.11 -10.00 2.67
N ALA A 43 -9.54 -10.43 1.55
CA ALA A 43 -8.14 -10.84 1.51
C ALA A 43 -7.21 -9.69 1.86
N ALA A 44 -7.57 -8.46 1.48
CA ALA A 44 -6.75 -7.30 1.79
C ALA A 44 -6.50 -7.15 3.29
N ILE A 45 -7.50 -7.46 4.09
CA ILE A 45 -7.36 -7.38 5.55
C ILE A 45 -6.53 -8.55 6.09
N SER A 46 -6.90 -9.77 5.69
CA SER A 46 -6.23 -10.94 6.25
C SER A 46 -4.77 -11.04 5.81
N VAL A 47 -4.48 -10.71 4.55
CA VAL A 47 -3.11 -10.74 4.07
C VAL A 47 -2.28 -9.65 4.76
N ALA A 48 -2.85 -8.46 4.93
CA ALA A 48 -2.11 -7.40 5.61
C ALA A 48 -1.77 -7.79 7.04
N ARG A 49 -2.67 -8.45 7.74
CA ARG A 49 -2.41 -8.89 9.10
C ARG A 49 -1.35 -9.97 9.17
N HIS A 50 -1.42 -10.90 8.23
CA HIS A 50 -0.50 -12.01 8.22
C HIS A 50 0.90 -11.60 7.75
N GLU A 51 0.96 -10.81 6.68
CA GLU A 51 2.22 -10.49 6.03
C GLU A 51 2.88 -9.21 6.52
N ARG A 52 2.13 -8.33 7.17
CA ARG A 52 2.66 -7.09 7.72
C ARG A 52 3.42 -6.28 6.68
N PRO A 53 2.77 -5.87 5.58
CA PRO A 53 3.46 -5.11 4.54
C PRO A 53 3.90 -3.74 5.02
N ASP A 54 4.89 -3.18 4.36
CA ASP A 54 5.37 -1.84 4.63
C ASP A 54 4.53 -0.78 3.93
N VAL A 55 3.86 -1.16 2.86
CA VAL A 55 2.98 -0.26 2.10
C VAL A 55 1.96 -1.11 1.37
N VAL A 56 0.77 -0.55 1.18
CA VAL A 56 -0.30 -1.20 0.43
C VAL A 56 -0.58 -0.40 -0.84
N LEU A 57 -0.60 -1.08 -1.97
CA LEU A 57 -1.04 -0.50 -3.24
C LEU A 57 -2.46 -0.99 -3.46
N LEU A 58 -3.43 -0.09 -3.37
CA LEU A 58 -4.84 -0.45 -3.34
C LEU A 58 -5.58 0.10 -4.55
N ASP A 59 -6.21 -0.79 -5.30
CA ASP A 59 -7.11 -0.39 -6.38
C ASP A 59 -8.41 0.11 -5.76
N LEU A 60 -8.69 1.39 -5.93
CA LEU A 60 -9.91 1.98 -5.38
C LEU A 60 -11.14 1.50 -6.14
N GLY A 61 -10.95 1.02 -7.37
CA GLY A 61 -12.04 0.55 -8.20
C GLY A 61 -12.44 -0.90 -7.99
N LEU A 62 -12.09 -1.48 -6.85
CA LEU A 62 -12.56 -2.83 -6.54
C LEU A 62 -14.09 -2.89 -6.60
N PRO A 63 -14.65 -4.04 -6.95
CA PRO A 63 -16.10 -4.17 -7.09
C PRO A 63 -16.87 -3.74 -5.85
N ALA A 64 -18.03 -3.15 -6.07
CA ALA A 64 -18.98 -2.78 -5.01
C ALA A 64 -18.40 -1.80 -4.00
N GLY A 65 -17.45 -0.96 -4.45
CA GLY A 65 -16.89 0.06 -3.55
C GLY A 65 -15.95 -0.50 -2.50
N SER A 66 -15.49 -1.74 -2.67
CA SER A 66 -14.67 -2.39 -1.67
C SER A 66 -13.36 -1.67 -1.38
N GLY A 67 -12.84 -0.88 -2.33
CA GLY A 67 -11.61 -0.14 -2.09
C GLY A 67 -11.75 0.85 -0.96
N LEU A 68 -12.85 1.60 -0.93
CA LEU A 68 -13.10 2.53 0.17
C LEU A 68 -13.32 1.79 1.49
N ILE A 69 -13.99 0.64 1.42
CA ILE A 69 -14.21 -0.18 2.61
C ILE A 69 -12.88 -0.67 3.17
N VAL A 70 -11.94 -1.05 2.31
CA VAL A 70 -10.62 -1.47 2.76
C VAL A 70 -9.93 -0.33 3.50
N LEU A 71 -9.97 0.89 2.94
CA LEU A 71 -9.37 2.05 3.61
C LEU A 71 -9.99 2.27 4.99
N GLU A 72 -11.31 2.19 5.05
CA GLU A 72 -12.00 2.38 6.32
C GLU A 72 -11.62 1.33 7.34
N ARG A 73 -11.55 0.08 6.92
CA ARG A 73 -11.17 -0.98 7.83
C ARG A 73 -9.73 -0.84 8.30
N TYR A 74 -8.81 -0.50 7.40
CA TYR A 74 -7.44 -0.29 7.80
C TYR A 74 -7.34 0.82 8.85
N ALA A 75 -8.09 1.90 8.65
CA ALA A 75 -8.05 3.02 9.58
C ALA A 75 -8.58 2.65 10.97
N ASN A 76 -9.48 1.69 11.03
CA ASN A 76 -10.12 1.29 12.28
C ASN A 76 -9.44 0.12 12.97
N LEU A 77 -8.40 -0.45 12.37
CA LEU A 77 -7.67 -1.57 12.95
C LEU A 77 -6.31 -1.07 13.40
N PRO A 78 -6.04 -1.04 14.71
CA PRO A 78 -4.80 -0.43 15.20
C PRO A 78 -3.54 -1.01 14.61
N ASP A 79 -3.52 -2.31 14.32
CA ASP A 79 -2.35 -2.96 13.75
C ASP A 79 -2.14 -2.63 12.29
N LEU A 80 -3.14 -2.07 11.61
CA LEU A 80 -3.06 -1.75 10.19
C LEU A 80 -3.11 -0.25 9.91
N SER A 81 -3.55 0.54 10.89
CA SER A 81 -3.83 1.96 10.65
C SER A 81 -2.58 2.79 10.33
N THR A 82 -1.41 2.29 10.67
CA THR A 82 -0.16 3.00 10.41
C THR A 82 0.48 2.62 9.09
N ILE A 83 -0.05 1.62 8.40
CA ILE A 83 0.51 1.20 7.12
C ILE A 83 0.09 2.21 6.05
N PRO A 84 1.04 2.85 5.37
CA PRO A 84 0.66 3.82 4.33
C PRO A 84 0.06 3.13 3.13
N VAL A 85 -0.89 3.81 2.49
CA VAL A 85 -1.60 3.27 1.33
C VAL A 85 -1.33 4.17 0.13
N VAL A 86 -0.98 3.55 -0.99
CA VAL A 86 -0.94 4.21 -2.28
C VAL A 86 -2.20 3.78 -3.02
N VAL A 87 -3.02 4.73 -3.43
CA VAL A 87 -4.27 4.44 -4.12
C VAL A 87 -4.03 4.44 -5.62
N LEU A 88 -4.50 3.38 -6.27
CA LEU A 88 -4.47 3.26 -7.72
C LEU A 88 -5.91 3.37 -8.20
N THR A 89 -6.19 4.27 -9.15
CA THR A 89 -7.55 4.53 -9.58
C THR A 89 -7.63 4.71 -11.09
N GLY A 90 -8.72 4.23 -11.68
CA GLY A 90 -8.97 4.45 -13.10
C GLY A 90 -9.52 5.84 -13.39
N ARG A 91 -9.80 6.61 -12.35
CA ARG A 91 -10.33 7.95 -12.52
C ARG A 91 -9.28 8.99 -12.17
N ASP A 92 -9.55 10.23 -12.57
CA ASP A 92 -8.71 11.34 -12.18
C ASP A 92 -8.59 11.34 -10.65
N PRO A 93 -7.36 11.36 -10.11
CA PRO A 93 -7.20 11.37 -8.65
C PRO A 93 -7.92 12.52 -7.96
N ARG A 94 -8.12 13.65 -8.64
CA ARG A 94 -8.84 14.77 -8.05
C ARG A 94 -10.28 14.43 -7.75
N ILE A 95 -10.84 13.43 -8.45
CA ILE A 95 -12.21 12.98 -8.18
C ILE A 95 -12.22 12.01 -7.00
N ALA A 96 -11.23 11.13 -6.93
CA ALA A 96 -11.16 10.12 -5.90
C ALA A 96 -10.68 10.67 -4.56
N GLU A 97 -9.80 11.65 -4.59
CA GLU A 97 -9.14 12.14 -3.38
C GLU A 97 -10.11 12.62 -2.31
N PRO A 98 -11.16 13.41 -2.63
CA PRO A 98 -12.05 13.88 -1.57
C PRO A 98 -12.69 12.76 -0.78
N ALA A 99 -13.00 11.63 -1.41
CA ALA A 99 -13.63 10.51 -0.73
C ALA A 99 -12.66 9.79 0.21
N THR A 100 -11.37 10.00 0.02
CA THR A 100 -10.34 9.30 0.80
C THR A 100 -9.60 10.21 1.76
N ARG A 101 -9.98 11.49 1.81
CA ARG A 101 -9.19 12.49 2.53
C ARG A 101 -9.02 12.19 4.02
N LYS A 102 -10.00 11.56 4.61
CA LYS A 102 -9.95 11.24 6.03
C LYS A 102 -9.09 10.01 6.34
N PHE A 103 -8.57 9.35 5.32
CA PHE A 103 -7.75 8.17 5.50
C PHE A 103 -6.29 8.50 5.27
N HIS A 104 -5.44 7.61 5.73
CA HIS A 104 -3.99 7.81 5.62
C HIS A 104 -3.51 7.35 4.23
N VAL A 105 -3.71 8.18 3.22
CA VAL A 105 -3.30 7.88 1.86
C VAL A 105 -2.04 8.68 1.54
N ALA A 106 -0.96 7.96 1.22
CA ALA A 106 0.33 8.57 0.99
C ALA A 106 0.48 9.13 -0.42
N ALA A 107 -0.18 8.52 -1.39
CA ALA A 107 -0.09 8.96 -2.78
C ALA A 107 -1.23 8.39 -3.59
N PHE A 108 -1.54 9.07 -4.69
CA PHE A 108 -2.55 8.62 -5.65
C PHE A 108 -1.90 8.42 -7.00
N LEU A 109 -2.26 7.34 -7.68
CA LEU A 109 -1.82 7.07 -9.04
C LEU A 109 -3.03 6.82 -9.90
N GLN A 110 -3.02 7.34 -11.12
CA GLN A 110 -4.07 7.08 -12.08
C GLN A 110 -3.63 5.95 -13.01
N LYS A 111 -4.53 5.03 -13.29
CA LYS A 111 -4.27 3.93 -14.23
C LYS A 111 -4.29 4.47 -15.65
N PRO A 112 -3.39 3.99 -16.51
CA PRO A 112 -2.27 3.11 -16.20
C PRO A 112 -1.10 3.92 -15.65
N ALA A 113 -0.45 3.42 -14.61
CA ALA A 113 0.69 4.09 -14.02
C ALA A 113 1.97 3.51 -14.62
N ASP A 114 2.91 4.38 -15.02
CA ASP A 114 4.18 3.88 -15.52
C ASP A 114 5.09 3.50 -14.35
N ASN A 115 6.21 2.85 -14.67
CA ASN A 115 7.11 2.37 -13.64
C ASN A 115 7.69 3.47 -12.78
N LYS A 116 8.02 4.59 -13.38
CA LYS A 116 8.62 5.69 -12.65
C LYS A 116 7.65 6.22 -11.61
N ASP A 117 6.42 6.49 -12.02
CA ASP A 117 5.41 7.02 -11.11
C ASP A 117 5.07 6.01 -10.02
N LEU A 118 4.99 4.74 -10.39
CA LEU A 118 4.68 3.69 -9.43
C LEU A 118 5.75 3.60 -8.35
N VAL A 119 7.01 3.54 -8.75
CA VAL A 119 8.10 3.40 -7.80
C VAL A 119 8.23 4.65 -6.94
N GLU A 120 8.06 5.83 -7.53
CA GLU A 120 8.12 7.07 -6.76
C GLU A 120 7.02 7.14 -5.70
N ALA A 121 5.82 6.67 -6.05
CA ALA A 121 4.73 6.68 -5.08
C ALA A 121 5.01 5.72 -3.92
N ILE A 122 5.53 4.54 -4.23
CA ILE A 122 5.89 3.58 -3.19
C ILE A 122 6.99 4.15 -2.29
N GLU A 123 8.00 4.78 -2.88
CA GLU A 123 9.08 5.39 -2.11
C GLU A 123 8.57 6.50 -1.22
N ARG A 124 7.65 7.32 -1.74
CA ARG A 124 7.04 8.38 -0.94
C ARG A 124 6.29 7.80 0.26
N ALA A 125 5.55 6.74 0.03
CA ALA A 125 4.79 6.10 1.10
C ALA A 125 5.73 5.56 2.18
N LEU A 126 6.84 4.95 1.77
CA LEU A 126 7.80 4.42 2.72
C LEU A 126 8.48 5.52 3.52
N ARG A 127 8.76 6.67 2.91
CA ARG A 127 9.34 7.80 3.63
C ARG A 127 8.35 8.39 4.63
N THR A 128 7.08 8.44 4.25
CA THR A 128 6.03 8.94 5.13
C THR A 128 5.95 8.09 6.39
N GLN A 129 5.99 6.78 6.23
CA GLN A 129 5.96 5.86 7.34
C GLN A 129 7.14 6.09 8.27
N THR A 130 8.33 6.23 7.71
CA THR A 130 9.53 6.48 8.47
C THR A 130 9.43 7.81 9.22
N ALA A 131 8.98 8.85 8.52
CA ALA A 131 8.89 10.17 9.10
C ALA A 131 7.93 10.24 10.27
N HIS A 132 6.91 9.39 10.27
CA HIS A 132 5.95 9.35 11.36
C HIS A 132 6.27 8.28 12.40
N GLY A 133 7.48 7.79 12.36
CA GLY A 133 7.95 6.94 13.40
C GLY A 133 7.35 5.59 13.40
N ARG A 134 7.28 5.09 12.25
CA ARG A 134 6.87 3.80 12.29
C ARG A 134 7.66 3.14 13.34
N ARG A 135 7.72 3.24 13.86
CA ARG A 135 8.15 2.70 14.63
C ARG A 135 8.82 2.21 14.98
N PRO A 136 8.92 2.43 15.36
CA PRO A 136 9.81 2.02 15.74
C PRO A 136 10.01 0.99 16.31
N LEU A 137 10.52 0.78 16.37
CA LEU A 137 10.78 -0.25 16.80
C LEU A 137 11.12 -0.08 18.07
N THR A 138 11.27 0.70 18.53
CA THR A 138 11.49 0.88 19.62
C THR A 138 10.86 1.51 20.32
N PRO A 139 10.67 1.49 20.69
CA PRO A 139 10.07 1.97 21.26
C PRO A 139 10.04 2.57 21.92
N PRO A 140 9.82 2.73 21.98
CA PRO A 140 9.74 3.39 22.47
C PRO A 140 9.73 3.84 23.39
N SER A 141 9.88 3.85 23.48
CA SER A 141 9.88 4.23 24.24
C SER A 141 10.01 4.96 24.81
N GLU A 142 10.13 5.37 24.51
CA GLU A 142 10.20 6.00 24.91
C GLU A 142 10.02 6.58 25.35
N PRO A 143 10.00 6.75 25.71
CA PRO A 143 9.82 7.38 25.97
C PRO A 143 9.69 7.76 26.28
N THR A 144 9.71 7.84 26.10
CA THR A 144 9.57 8.16 26.32
C THR A 144 9.38 8.51 26.61
#